data_7c740c42f37ec30dea3cfe1f7c35e9f8
#
_entry.id   7c740c42f37ec30dea3cfe1f7c35e9f8
#
_cell.length_a   1.000
_cell.length_b   1.000
_cell.length_c   1.000
_cell.angle_alpha   90.00
_cell.angle_beta   90.00
_cell.angle_gamma   90.00
#
_symmetry.space_group_name_H-M   'P 1'
#
loop_
_entity.id
_entity.type
_entity.pdbx_description
1 polymer ?
#
loop_
_entity_poly.entity_id
_entity_poly.type
_entity_poly.pdbx_seq_one_letter_code
_entity_poly.pdbx_strand_id
1 'polypeptide(L)'
;MQPSNPKQSFTQDCAFLALTKLIRNKPLSSISVTELTKKAGISRTAFYNNYNSVEDVIAKYFDKCVDSILDSSDCIRGQYIAIRQLVSEYFDFLSSNYDLLKRLDTTGNISVFTMWLKDCFHGKLSFLVKSLGFLSDYEISCCAG
;
A
#
# COMPACT_ATOMS: atom_id res chain seq x y z
N MET A 1 12.36 5.66 12.73
CA MET A 1 11.47 4.50 12.44
C MET A 1 11.41 3.58 13.67
N GLN A 2 10.24 3.36 14.27
CA GLN A 2 10.14 2.40 15.37
C GLN A 2 10.11 0.98 14.77
N PRO A 3 10.89 0.02 15.29
CA PRO A 3 10.85 -1.35 14.83
C PRO A 3 9.43 -1.92 15.03
N SER A 4 8.82 -2.40 13.97
CA SER A 4 7.50 -3.04 14.03
C SER A 4 7.57 -4.23 14.99
N ASN A 5 6.64 -4.27 15.94
CA ASN A 5 6.54 -5.40 16.88
C ASN A 5 6.34 -6.70 16.06
N PRO A 6 7.16 -7.75 16.25
CA PRO A 6 7.08 -8.99 15.47
C PRO A 6 5.68 -9.63 15.44
N LYS A 7 4.93 -9.51 16.55
CA LYS A 7 3.53 -9.97 16.62
C LYS A 7 2.59 -9.18 15.73
N GLN A 8 2.84 -7.88 15.55
CA GLN A 8 2.06 -7.01 14.70
C GLN A 8 2.30 -7.33 13.22
N SER A 9 3.55 -7.52 12.83
CA SER A 9 3.92 -7.92 11.46
C SER A 9 3.27 -9.26 11.09
N PHE A 10 3.34 -10.26 11.97
CA PHE A 10 2.71 -11.57 11.73
C PHE A 10 1.19 -11.46 11.55
N THR A 11 0.51 -10.68 12.39
CA THR A 11 -0.95 -10.45 12.26
C THR A 11 -1.29 -9.80 10.92
N GLN A 12 -0.49 -8.84 10.47
CA GLN A 12 -0.67 -8.15 9.20
C GLN A 12 -0.50 -9.09 8.01
N ASP A 13 0.54 -9.91 8.02
CA ASP A 13 0.80 -10.87 6.96
C ASP A 13 -0.31 -11.94 6.87
N CYS A 14 -0.79 -12.45 8.00
CA CYS A 14 -1.92 -13.38 8.05
C CYS A 14 -3.22 -12.76 7.49
N ALA A 15 -3.52 -11.51 7.87
CA ALA A 15 -4.72 -10.80 7.40
C ALA A 15 -4.65 -10.59 5.88
N PHE A 16 -3.53 -10.12 5.35
CA PHE A 16 -3.35 -9.90 3.92
C PHE A 16 -3.45 -11.21 3.11
N LEU A 17 -2.76 -12.27 3.53
CA LEU A 17 -2.83 -13.58 2.87
C LEU A 17 -4.24 -14.18 2.88
N ALA A 18 -4.99 -14.00 3.95
CA ALA A 18 -6.37 -14.44 4.02
C ALA A 18 -7.26 -13.63 3.07
N LEU A 19 -7.07 -12.31 3.04
CA LEU A 19 -7.83 -11.40 2.18
C LEU A 19 -7.60 -11.72 0.69
N THR A 20 -6.36 -11.91 0.27
CA THR A 20 -6.03 -12.25 -1.12
C THR A 20 -6.67 -13.58 -1.57
N LYS A 21 -6.83 -14.54 -0.65
CA LYS A 21 -7.56 -15.78 -0.92
C LYS A 21 -9.08 -15.56 -1.04
N LEU A 22 -9.65 -14.68 -0.23
CA LEU A 22 -11.09 -14.38 -0.25
C LEU A 22 -11.50 -13.59 -1.50
N ILE A 23 -10.71 -12.59 -1.91
CA ILE A 23 -10.96 -11.78 -3.10
C ILE A 23 -10.99 -12.63 -4.39
N ARG A 24 -10.37 -13.81 -4.37
CA ARG A 24 -10.43 -14.73 -5.52
C ARG A 24 -11.84 -15.21 -5.84
N ASN A 25 -12.70 -15.29 -4.83
CA ASN A 25 -14.00 -15.96 -4.94
C ASN A 25 -15.17 -14.97 -4.84
N LYS A 26 -14.95 -13.75 -4.35
CA LYS A 26 -16.01 -12.77 -4.15
C LYS A 26 -15.48 -11.34 -4.07
N PRO A 27 -16.33 -10.33 -4.33
CA PRO A 27 -15.93 -8.93 -4.26
C PRO A 27 -15.55 -8.54 -2.84
N LEU A 28 -14.62 -7.58 -2.72
CA LEU A 28 -14.10 -7.07 -1.45
C LEU A 28 -15.23 -6.57 -0.53
N SER A 29 -16.21 -5.85 -1.09
CA SER A 29 -17.36 -5.30 -0.37
C SER A 29 -18.24 -6.35 0.32
N SER A 30 -18.16 -7.62 -0.09
CA SER A 30 -18.91 -8.73 0.52
C SER A 30 -18.11 -9.50 1.59
N ILE A 31 -16.85 -9.13 1.82
CA ILE A 31 -16.00 -9.77 2.81
C ILE A 31 -16.16 -9.09 4.16
N SER A 32 -16.69 -9.83 5.14
CA SER A 32 -16.82 -9.32 6.52
C SER A 32 -15.52 -9.49 7.32
N VAL A 33 -15.32 -8.60 8.31
CA VAL A 33 -14.21 -8.73 9.28
C VAL A 33 -14.22 -10.09 9.97
N THR A 34 -15.42 -10.60 10.30
CA THR A 34 -15.57 -11.92 10.96
C THR A 34 -15.04 -13.05 10.08
N GLU A 35 -15.34 -13.03 8.80
CA GLU A 35 -14.87 -14.01 7.85
C GLU A 35 -13.38 -13.91 7.61
N LEU A 36 -12.88 -12.67 7.44
CA LEU A 36 -11.45 -12.42 7.25
C LEU A 36 -10.64 -12.91 8.45
N THR A 37 -11.04 -12.55 9.66
CA THR A 37 -10.33 -12.95 10.89
C THR A 37 -10.35 -14.46 11.11
N LYS A 38 -11.49 -15.12 10.84
CA LYS A 38 -11.60 -16.57 10.87
C LYS A 38 -10.65 -17.23 9.86
N LYS A 39 -10.60 -16.71 8.63
CA LYS A 39 -9.72 -17.22 7.56
C LYS A 39 -8.24 -16.97 7.85
N ALA A 40 -7.92 -15.85 8.49
CA ALA A 40 -6.57 -15.46 8.88
C ALA A 40 -6.06 -16.16 10.16
N GLY A 41 -6.95 -16.78 10.94
CA GLY A 41 -6.60 -17.38 12.23
C GLY A 41 -6.24 -16.33 13.30
N ILE A 42 -6.79 -15.11 13.23
CA ILE A 42 -6.54 -14.02 14.17
C ILE A 42 -7.83 -13.63 14.91
N SER A 43 -7.68 -13.04 16.11
CA SER A 43 -8.84 -12.53 16.85
C SER A 43 -9.35 -11.21 16.24
N ARG A 44 -10.63 -10.89 16.46
CA ARG A 44 -11.21 -9.58 16.06
C ARG A 44 -10.50 -8.41 16.77
N THR A 45 -10.09 -8.59 18.01
CA THR A 45 -9.31 -7.58 18.75
C THR A 45 -7.96 -7.36 18.07
N ALA A 46 -7.25 -8.43 17.68
CA ALA A 46 -5.98 -8.31 16.95
C ALA A 46 -6.19 -7.62 15.59
N PHE A 47 -7.32 -7.86 14.93
CA PHE A 47 -7.66 -7.15 13.70
C PHE A 47 -7.84 -5.65 13.94
N TYR A 48 -8.73 -5.25 14.85
CA TYR A 48 -9.03 -3.84 15.11
C TYR A 48 -7.87 -3.05 15.73
N ASN A 49 -6.90 -3.72 16.35
CA ASN A 49 -5.65 -3.09 16.76
C ASN A 49 -4.75 -2.71 15.58
N ASN A 50 -4.99 -3.28 14.40
CA ASN A 50 -4.17 -3.05 13.21
C ASN A 50 -4.94 -2.35 12.08
N TYR A 51 -6.26 -2.53 11.98
CA TYR A 51 -7.06 -2.11 10.83
C TYR A 51 -8.40 -1.53 11.24
N ASN A 52 -8.88 -0.54 10.51
CA ASN A 52 -10.21 0.05 10.68
C ASN A 52 -11.28 -0.69 9.86
N SER A 53 -10.90 -1.22 8.70
CA SER A 53 -11.80 -1.93 7.78
C SER A 53 -11.08 -3.03 7.01
N VAL A 54 -11.82 -3.80 6.20
CA VAL A 54 -11.23 -4.82 5.32
C VAL A 54 -10.39 -4.17 4.22
N GLU A 55 -10.81 -3.03 3.70
CA GLU A 55 -10.11 -2.25 2.68
C GLU A 55 -8.77 -1.71 3.23
N ASP A 56 -8.74 -1.32 4.51
CA ASP A 56 -7.53 -0.83 5.19
C ASP A 56 -6.38 -1.87 5.19
N VAL A 57 -6.71 -3.16 5.11
CA VAL A 57 -5.71 -4.23 4.96
C VAL A 57 -4.92 -4.08 3.66
N ILE A 58 -5.61 -3.74 2.57
CA ILE A 58 -4.98 -3.53 1.25
C ILE A 58 -4.15 -2.24 1.27
N ALA A 59 -4.72 -1.16 1.79
CA ALA A 59 -4.03 0.14 1.88
C ALA A 59 -2.72 0.01 2.67
N LYS A 60 -2.74 -0.60 3.84
CA LYS A 60 -1.54 -0.80 4.66
C LYS A 60 -0.51 -1.77 4.07
N TYR A 61 -0.96 -2.74 3.29
CA TYR A 61 -0.03 -3.58 2.53
C TYR A 61 0.73 -2.75 1.50
N PHE A 62 0.03 -1.91 0.73
CA PHE A 62 0.67 -1.02 -0.24
C PHE A 62 1.58 0.01 0.44
N ASP A 63 1.17 0.57 1.59
CA ASP A 63 2.02 1.45 2.40
C ASP A 63 3.35 0.80 2.76
N LYS A 64 3.30 -0.44 3.26
CA LYS A 64 4.49 -1.22 3.61
C LYS A 64 5.41 -1.45 2.40
N CYS A 65 4.84 -1.72 1.22
CA CYS A 65 5.61 -1.86 -0.01
C CYS A 65 6.32 -0.56 -0.40
N VAL A 66 5.60 0.58 -0.36
CA VAL A 66 6.18 1.89 -0.69
C VAL A 66 7.23 2.31 0.33
N ASP A 67 6.99 2.08 1.63
CA ASP A 67 8.00 2.35 2.66
C ASP A 67 9.27 1.55 2.43
N SER A 68 9.15 0.27 2.03
CA SER A 68 10.30 -0.57 1.66
C SER A 68 11.06 -0.01 0.47
N ILE A 69 10.36 0.51 -0.55
CA ILE A 69 10.96 1.15 -1.72
C ILE A 69 11.72 2.41 -1.31
N LEU A 70 11.09 3.27 -0.49
CA LEU A 70 11.70 4.52 -0.05
C LEU A 70 12.92 4.30 0.86
N ASP A 71 12.90 3.27 1.70
CA ASP A 71 14.01 2.90 2.58
C ASP A 71 15.20 2.30 1.81
N SER A 72 14.93 1.55 0.73
CA SER A 72 15.97 0.93 -0.11
C SER A 72 16.64 1.92 -1.05
N SER A 73 15.93 3.00 -1.41
CA SER A 73 16.46 4.01 -2.30
C SER A 73 17.43 4.93 -1.55
N ASP A 74 18.72 4.83 -1.86
CA ASP A 74 19.77 5.80 -1.48
C ASP A 74 19.52 7.17 -2.16
N CYS A 75 18.29 7.66 -2.06
CA CYS A 75 17.74 8.85 -2.74
C CYS A 75 18.55 10.16 -2.46
N ILE A 76 19.50 10.12 -1.54
CA ILE A 76 20.22 11.31 -1.07
C ILE A 76 21.51 11.60 -1.86
N ARG A 77 22.02 10.66 -2.67
CA ARG A 77 23.36 10.78 -3.27
C ARG A 77 23.46 11.12 -4.75
N GLY A 78 22.37 11.17 -5.48
CA GLY A 78 22.39 11.56 -6.89
C GLY A 78 20.99 11.63 -7.48
N GLN A 79 20.48 12.84 -7.66
CA GLN A 79 19.09 13.12 -8.06
C GLN A 79 18.58 12.26 -9.24
N TYR A 80 19.41 12.07 -10.27
CA TYR A 80 19.03 11.34 -11.48
C TYR A 80 18.97 9.81 -11.28
N ILE A 81 19.93 9.27 -10.52
CA ILE A 81 20.00 7.82 -10.22
C ILE A 81 18.81 7.42 -9.32
N ALA A 82 18.49 8.26 -8.36
CA ALA A 82 17.39 8.04 -7.45
C ALA A 82 16.02 7.97 -8.15
N ILE A 83 15.79 8.84 -9.14
CA ILE A 83 14.52 8.82 -9.90
C ILE A 83 14.40 7.56 -10.75
N ARG A 84 15.46 7.18 -11.47
CA ARG A 84 15.45 5.95 -12.26
C ARG A 84 15.18 4.73 -11.40
N GLN A 85 15.81 4.66 -10.24
CA GLN A 85 15.61 3.57 -9.30
C GLN A 85 14.16 3.55 -8.77
N LEU A 86 13.62 4.68 -8.33
CA LEU A 86 12.23 4.83 -7.89
C LEU A 86 11.23 4.39 -8.95
N VAL A 87 11.44 4.80 -10.20
CA VAL A 87 10.58 4.42 -11.32
C VAL A 87 10.67 2.91 -11.55
N SER A 88 11.88 2.33 -11.55
CA SER A 88 12.06 0.88 -11.71
C SER A 88 11.37 0.10 -10.60
N GLU A 89 11.59 0.48 -9.34
CA GLU A 89 10.98 -0.18 -8.18
C GLU A 89 9.46 -0.04 -8.16
N TYR A 90 8.93 1.10 -8.65
CA TYR A 90 7.48 1.27 -8.82
C TYR A 90 6.91 0.30 -9.87
N PHE A 91 7.59 0.11 -11.01
CA PHE A 91 7.17 -0.87 -12.01
C PHE A 91 7.30 -2.31 -11.49
N ASP A 92 8.33 -2.62 -10.72
CA ASP A 92 8.50 -3.93 -10.08
C ASP A 92 7.39 -4.18 -9.06
N PHE A 93 7.00 -3.14 -8.29
CA PHE A 93 5.85 -3.19 -7.39
C PHE A 93 4.54 -3.48 -8.13
N LEU A 94 4.24 -2.76 -9.23
CA LEU A 94 3.04 -3.00 -10.03
C LEU A 94 3.03 -4.41 -10.62
N SER A 95 4.17 -4.86 -11.15
CA SER A 95 4.34 -6.20 -11.74
C SER A 95 4.13 -7.30 -10.70
N SER A 96 4.72 -7.13 -9.52
CA SER A 96 4.60 -8.10 -8.42
C SER A 96 3.18 -8.18 -7.84
N ASN A 97 2.40 -7.10 -7.95
CA ASN A 97 1.03 -7.03 -7.47
C ASN A 97 -0.02 -7.11 -8.60
N TYR A 98 0.39 -7.42 -9.83
CA TYR A 98 -0.50 -7.43 -10.99
C TYR A 98 -1.77 -8.26 -10.79
N ASP A 99 -1.66 -9.47 -10.25
CA ASP A 99 -2.81 -10.34 -10.01
C ASP A 99 -3.79 -9.76 -8.99
N LEU A 100 -3.28 -9.09 -7.95
CA LEU A 100 -4.11 -8.41 -6.96
C LEU A 100 -4.83 -7.22 -7.61
N LEU A 101 -4.11 -6.36 -8.32
CA LEU A 101 -4.67 -5.19 -9.00
C LEU A 101 -5.73 -5.58 -10.04
N LYS A 102 -5.45 -6.59 -10.85
CA LYS A 102 -6.40 -7.14 -11.83
C LYS A 102 -7.67 -7.67 -11.14
N ARG A 103 -7.55 -8.28 -9.97
CA ARG A 103 -8.73 -8.75 -9.20
C ARG A 103 -9.52 -7.60 -8.62
N LEU A 104 -8.86 -6.56 -8.10
CA LEU A 104 -9.54 -5.36 -7.62
C LEU A 104 -10.31 -4.70 -8.76
N ASP A 105 -9.76 -4.65 -9.95
CA ASP A 105 -10.41 -4.12 -11.15
C ASP A 105 -11.63 -4.97 -11.54
N THR A 106 -11.46 -6.26 -11.73
CA THR A 106 -12.53 -7.18 -12.14
C THR A 106 -13.67 -7.30 -11.13
N THR A 107 -13.43 -7.02 -9.86
CA THR A 107 -14.44 -7.01 -8.80
C THR A 107 -15.02 -5.61 -8.52
N GLY A 108 -14.65 -4.60 -9.31
CA GLY A 108 -15.11 -3.21 -9.15
C GLY A 108 -14.53 -2.48 -7.93
N ASN A 109 -13.44 -2.99 -7.35
CA ASN A 109 -12.82 -2.43 -6.15
C ASN A 109 -11.48 -1.72 -6.43
N ILE A 110 -11.17 -1.42 -7.69
CA ILE A 110 -9.93 -0.72 -8.07
C ILE A 110 -9.85 0.68 -7.43
N SER A 111 -10.98 1.27 -7.07
CA SER A 111 -11.06 2.55 -6.36
C SER A 111 -10.29 2.55 -5.04
N VAL A 112 -10.20 1.41 -4.35
CA VAL A 112 -9.38 1.28 -3.13
C VAL A 112 -7.91 1.54 -3.42
N PHE A 113 -7.41 0.99 -4.53
CA PHE A 113 -6.03 1.23 -4.97
C PHE A 113 -5.82 2.67 -5.45
N THR A 114 -6.74 3.22 -6.24
CA THR A 114 -6.60 4.58 -6.76
C THR A 114 -6.68 5.63 -5.65
N MET A 115 -7.53 5.42 -4.65
CA MET A 115 -7.62 6.30 -3.49
C MET A 115 -6.34 6.24 -2.66
N TRP A 116 -5.84 5.03 -2.37
CA TRP A 116 -4.55 4.84 -1.71
C TRP A 116 -3.40 5.49 -2.49
N LEU A 117 -3.37 5.33 -3.83
CA LEU A 117 -2.33 5.90 -4.68
C LEU A 117 -2.34 7.44 -4.60
N LYS A 118 -3.52 8.04 -4.60
CA LYS A 118 -3.69 9.49 -4.43
C LYS A 118 -3.13 9.96 -3.08
N ASP A 119 -3.49 9.29 -1.99
CA ASP A 119 -3.03 9.62 -0.64
C ASP A 119 -1.50 9.43 -0.50
N CYS A 120 -0.96 8.36 -1.08
CA CYS A 120 0.47 8.10 -1.13
C CYS A 120 1.22 9.19 -1.91
N PHE A 121 0.69 9.62 -3.05
CA PHE A 121 1.29 10.69 -3.85
C PHE A 121 1.31 12.01 -3.07
N HIS A 122 0.21 12.38 -2.43
CA HIS A 122 0.13 13.60 -1.61
C HIS A 122 1.06 13.56 -0.39
N GLY A 123 1.14 12.43 0.31
CA GLY A 123 1.94 12.32 1.53
C GLY A 123 3.42 12.05 1.26
N LYS A 124 3.71 10.88 0.70
CA LYS A 124 5.08 10.34 0.62
C LYS A 124 5.86 10.85 -0.60
N LEU A 125 5.25 10.79 -1.78
CA LEU A 125 5.92 11.16 -3.03
C LEU A 125 6.08 12.66 -3.19
N SER A 126 5.11 13.45 -2.74
CA SER A 126 5.23 14.92 -2.79
C SER A 126 6.40 15.43 -1.94
N PHE A 127 6.62 14.85 -0.76
CA PHE A 127 7.77 15.17 0.07
C PHE A 127 9.08 14.86 -0.64
N LEU A 128 9.15 13.72 -1.30
CA LEU A 128 10.34 13.30 -2.04
C LEU A 128 10.64 14.23 -3.22
N VAL A 129 9.61 14.56 -4.01
CA VAL A 129 9.73 15.47 -5.16
C VAL A 129 10.17 16.86 -4.72
N LYS A 130 9.68 17.36 -3.58
CA LYS A 130 10.14 18.61 -2.96
C LYS A 130 11.61 18.56 -2.54
N SER A 131 12.00 17.49 -1.85
CA SER A 131 13.37 17.33 -1.37
C SER A 131 14.40 17.24 -2.51
N LEU A 132 13.94 16.79 -3.69
CA LEU A 132 14.73 16.74 -4.92
C LEU A 132 14.74 18.07 -5.70
N GLY A 133 13.97 19.07 -5.29
CA GLY A 133 13.94 20.41 -5.89
C GLY A 133 13.32 20.48 -7.29
N PHE A 134 12.50 19.47 -7.69
CA PHE A 134 11.91 19.42 -9.02
C PHE A 134 10.61 20.23 -9.16
N LEU A 135 9.86 20.42 -8.08
CA LEU A 135 8.59 21.11 -8.09
C LEU A 135 8.47 22.04 -6.89
N SER A 136 7.88 23.19 -7.11
CA SER A 136 7.45 24.09 -6.04
C SER A 136 6.18 23.56 -5.34
N ASP A 137 5.85 24.10 -4.17
CA ASP A 137 4.62 23.76 -3.44
C ASP A 137 3.35 23.95 -4.27
N TYR A 138 3.37 24.97 -5.14
CA TYR A 138 2.26 25.29 -6.02
C TYR A 138 2.06 24.23 -7.12
N GLU A 139 3.16 23.79 -7.74
CA GLU A 139 3.12 22.77 -8.82
C GLU A 139 2.68 21.40 -8.32
N ILE A 140 3.09 21.04 -7.08
CA ILE A 140 2.65 19.78 -6.45
C ILE A 140 1.14 19.81 -6.18
N SER A 141 0.61 20.94 -5.73
CA SER A 141 -0.82 21.10 -5.49
C SER A 141 -1.65 20.99 -6.78
N CYS A 142 -1.13 21.49 -7.90
CA CYS A 142 -1.80 21.40 -9.20
C CYS A 142 -1.79 19.98 -9.80
N CYS A 143 -0.75 19.18 -9.53
CA CYS A 143 -0.67 17.79 -10.02
C CYS A 143 -1.58 16.83 -9.26
N ALA A 144 -2.11 17.23 -8.14
CA ALA A 144 -2.85 16.40 -7.21
C ALA A 144 -4.38 16.61 -7.24
N GLY A 145 -4.86 17.57 -8.03
CA GLY A 145 -6.29 17.81 -8.32
C GLY A 145 -6.76 16.89 -9.42
#